data_de915cb87560efac8677e3b9dd39d135
#
_entry.id   de915cb87560efac8677e3b9dd39d135
#
_cell.length_a   1.000
_cell.length_b   1.000
_cell.length_c   1.000
_cell.angle_alpha   90.00
_cell.angle_beta   90.00
_cell.angle_gamma   90.00
#
_symmetry.space_group_name_H-M   'P 1'
#
loop_
_entity.id
_entity.type
_entity.pdbx_description
1 polymer ?
#
loop_
_entity_poly.entity_id
_entity_poly.type
_entity_poly.pdbx_seq_one_letter_code
_entity_poly.pdbx_strand_id
1 'polypeptide(L)'
;MSIIKNIFQNFRKPKNSFMGRCIVKMMNQGHNRISLWCIDNCLETVLDIGCGGGQNVANFIKRTHGLVCGMDYSPTCVDIASRKNKAAISQGRASIVEANVSNIPFDDNRFDIVTAFETIYFWNDIVENFKEVLRVLKPEGRFYICNEACSEEGNEKWVRNIDLRIYSPIEIQRMLEQAGFINVTYDISPESQSQRICVQATKQPMMKPIDR
;
A
#
# COMPACT_ATOMS: atom_id res chain seq x y z
N MET A 1 -19.51 21.35 -10.44
CA MET A 1 -18.58 20.75 -9.47
C MET A 1 -17.39 21.69 -9.36
N SER A 2 -16.98 22.15 -8.16
CA SER A 2 -15.89 23.14 -8.00
C SER A 2 -14.58 22.57 -8.55
N ILE A 3 -13.75 23.40 -9.22
CA ILE A 3 -12.41 23.05 -9.73
C ILE A 3 -11.56 22.42 -8.62
N ILE A 4 -11.68 22.96 -7.41
CA ILE A 4 -10.99 22.44 -6.21
C ILE A 4 -11.38 20.98 -5.93
N LYS A 5 -12.66 20.64 -5.92
CA LYS A 5 -13.15 19.27 -5.69
C LYS A 5 -12.64 18.30 -6.78
N ASN A 6 -12.51 18.77 -8.01
CA ASN A 6 -11.98 17.96 -9.12
C ASN A 6 -10.48 17.69 -8.97
N ILE A 7 -9.70 18.65 -8.46
CA ILE A 7 -8.28 18.46 -8.13
C ILE A 7 -8.12 17.42 -7.04
N PHE A 8 -8.84 17.54 -5.93
CA PHE A 8 -8.76 16.60 -4.81
C PHE A 8 -9.19 15.18 -5.21
N GLN A 9 -10.19 15.03 -6.06
CA GLN A 9 -10.61 13.70 -6.55
C GLN A 9 -9.54 13.00 -7.40
N ASN A 10 -8.65 13.74 -8.06
CA ASN A 10 -7.51 13.15 -8.77
C ASN A 10 -6.44 12.56 -7.83
N PHE A 11 -6.41 12.92 -6.54
CA PHE A 11 -5.56 12.23 -5.56
C PHE A 11 -6.11 10.84 -5.23
N ARG A 12 -7.44 10.69 -5.16
CA ARG A 12 -8.08 9.39 -4.91
C ARG A 12 -8.06 8.48 -6.13
N LYS A 13 -8.50 8.99 -7.29
CA LYS A 13 -8.54 8.25 -8.56
C LYS A 13 -8.09 9.16 -9.71
N PRO A 14 -6.81 9.17 -10.04
CA PRO A 14 -6.28 10.01 -11.12
C PRO A 14 -6.95 9.69 -12.45
N LYS A 15 -7.44 10.71 -13.13
CA LYS A 15 -8.01 10.59 -14.47
C LYS A 15 -6.89 10.54 -15.50
N ASN A 16 -7.15 9.91 -16.65
CA ASN A 16 -6.24 9.92 -17.79
C ASN A 16 -6.23 11.30 -18.50
N SER A 17 -5.70 12.30 -17.81
CA SER A 17 -5.57 13.68 -18.23
C SER A 17 -4.18 14.21 -17.89
N PHE A 18 -3.75 15.32 -18.48
CA PHE A 18 -2.49 15.97 -18.12
C PHE A 18 -2.40 16.24 -16.61
N MET A 19 -3.47 16.80 -16.02
CA MET A 19 -3.55 17.08 -14.58
C MET A 19 -3.44 15.81 -13.74
N GLY A 20 -4.16 14.74 -14.07
CA GLY A 20 -4.09 13.46 -13.35
C GLY A 20 -2.68 12.87 -13.37
N ARG A 21 -2.01 12.89 -14.53
CA ARG A 21 -0.62 12.43 -14.66
C ARG A 21 0.37 13.28 -13.86
N CYS A 22 0.17 14.61 -13.79
CA CYS A 22 0.98 15.50 -12.95
C CYS A 22 0.82 15.17 -11.46
N ILE A 23 -0.42 14.92 -11.01
CA ILE A 23 -0.71 14.56 -9.62
C ILE A 23 -0.03 13.23 -9.26
N VAL A 24 -0.13 12.19 -10.09
CA VAL A 24 0.56 10.91 -9.87
C VAL A 24 2.08 11.11 -9.76
N LYS A 25 2.67 11.95 -10.60
CA LYS A 25 4.11 12.24 -10.55
C LYS A 25 4.50 12.95 -9.23
N MET A 26 3.68 13.88 -8.78
CA MET A 26 3.90 14.59 -7.51
C MET A 26 3.77 13.64 -6.31
N MET A 27 2.76 12.77 -6.28
CA MET A 27 2.59 11.74 -5.25
C MET A 27 3.81 10.81 -5.19
N ASN A 28 4.30 10.35 -6.34
CA ASN A 28 5.50 9.52 -6.40
C ASN A 28 6.74 10.17 -5.75
N GLN A 29 6.88 11.49 -5.86
CA GLN A 29 8.02 12.20 -5.24
C GLN A 29 7.83 12.36 -3.73
N GLY A 30 6.60 12.65 -3.28
CA GLY A 30 6.27 12.82 -1.87
C GLY A 30 6.44 11.53 -1.06
N HIS A 31 5.92 10.42 -1.58
CA HIS A 31 5.88 9.14 -0.85
C HIS A 31 7.20 8.35 -0.88
N ASN A 32 8.20 8.79 -1.64
CA ASN A 32 9.47 8.08 -1.79
C ASN A 32 10.21 7.88 -0.45
N ARG A 33 10.12 8.84 0.48
CA ARG A 33 10.80 8.77 1.78
C ARG A 33 10.17 7.74 2.73
N ILE A 34 8.84 7.60 2.70
CA ILE A 34 8.11 6.69 3.58
C ILE A 34 8.47 5.24 3.26
N SER A 35 8.48 4.88 1.97
CA SER A 35 8.81 3.52 1.55
C SER A 35 10.24 3.12 1.89
N LEU A 36 11.17 4.08 1.89
CA LEU A 36 12.57 3.82 2.21
C LEU A 36 12.80 3.60 3.71
N TRP A 37 11.93 4.14 4.56
CA TRP A 37 12.03 3.98 6.01
C TRP A 37 11.60 2.58 6.47
N CYS A 38 10.63 1.96 5.79
CA CYS A 38 9.99 0.74 6.25
C CYS A 38 10.64 -0.56 5.76
N ILE A 39 11.54 -0.52 4.77
CA ILE A 39 12.02 -1.73 4.09
C ILE A 39 13.53 -1.75 3.98
N ASP A 40 14.15 -2.67 4.73
CA ASP A 40 15.54 -3.05 4.59
C ASP A 40 15.77 -3.97 3.38
N ASN A 41 17.04 -4.27 3.06
CA ASN A 41 17.39 -5.20 1.99
C ASN A 41 16.76 -6.57 2.24
N CYS A 42 15.89 -7.00 1.31
CA CYS A 42 15.21 -8.30 1.41
C CYS A 42 15.35 -9.10 0.11
N LEU A 43 15.40 -10.43 0.25
CA LEU A 43 15.40 -11.38 -0.87
C LEU A 43 13.98 -11.88 -1.20
N GLU A 44 12.95 -11.16 -0.81
CA GLU A 44 11.57 -11.60 -0.68
C GLU A 44 10.71 -11.15 -1.86
N THR A 45 9.58 -11.84 -2.06
CA THR A 45 8.54 -11.43 -3.01
C THR A 45 7.66 -10.37 -2.37
N VAL A 46 7.43 -9.26 -3.08
CA VAL A 46 6.73 -8.09 -2.56
C VAL A 46 5.49 -7.77 -3.40
N LEU A 47 4.38 -7.43 -2.73
CA LEU A 47 3.19 -6.81 -3.34
C LEU A 47 3.00 -5.40 -2.78
N ASP A 48 2.94 -4.39 -3.63
CA ASP A 48 2.60 -3.02 -3.28
C ASP A 48 1.15 -2.72 -3.69
N ILE A 49 0.25 -2.57 -2.72
CA ILE A 49 -1.19 -2.31 -2.94
C ILE A 49 -1.41 -0.80 -3.01
N GLY A 50 -2.08 -0.34 -4.08
CA GLY A 50 -2.22 1.08 -4.37
C GLY A 50 -0.89 1.68 -4.81
N CYS A 51 -0.17 0.99 -5.69
CA CYS A 51 1.19 1.35 -6.10
C CYS A 51 1.30 2.71 -6.82
N GLY A 52 0.18 3.35 -7.14
CA GLY A 52 0.15 4.64 -7.80
C GLY A 52 0.97 4.66 -9.08
N GLY A 53 1.91 5.59 -9.21
CA GLY A 53 2.82 5.66 -10.35
C GLY A 53 4.04 4.74 -10.26
N GLY A 54 4.06 3.75 -9.36
CA GLY A 54 5.06 2.67 -9.29
C GLY A 54 6.42 3.08 -8.75
N GLN A 55 6.49 4.14 -7.93
CA GLN A 55 7.78 4.56 -7.34
C GLN A 55 8.26 3.55 -6.29
N ASN A 56 7.36 3.05 -5.44
CA ASN A 56 7.70 2.06 -4.43
C ASN A 56 8.12 0.75 -5.08
N VAL A 57 7.39 0.30 -6.10
CA VAL A 57 7.80 -0.86 -6.92
C VAL A 57 9.23 -0.70 -7.42
N ALA A 58 9.61 0.46 -7.98
CA ALA A 58 10.98 0.73 -8.43
C ALA A 58 12.02 0.71 -7.28
N ASN A 59 11.61 1.13 -6.07
CA ASN A 59 12.47 1.10 -4.88
C ASN A 59 12.70 -0.35 -4.41
N PHE A 60 11.63 -1.17 -4.40
CA PHE A 60 11.73 -2.58 -4.00
C PHE A 60 12.57 -3.41 -4.97
N ILE A 61 12.42 -3.21 -6.28
CA ILE A 61 13.23 -3.88 -7.30
C ILE A 61 14.74 -3.71 -7.04
N LYS A 62 15.15 -2.60 -6.46
CA LYS A 62 16.56 -2.33 -6.11
C LYS A 62 17.04 -3.04 -4.84
N ARG A 63 16.11 -3.51 -4.01
CA ARG A 63 16.37 -4.02 -2.66
C ARG A 63 16.05 -5.51 -2.50
N THR A 64 15.30 -6.10 -3.44
CA THR A 64 15.01 -7.53 -3.45
C THR A 64 15.50 -8.18 -4.72
N HIS A 65 15.85 -9.47 -4.64
CA HIS A 65 16.07 -10.33 -5.81
C HIS A 65 14.80 -11.10 -6.19
N GLY A 66 13.76 -11.06 -5.37
CA GLY A 66 12.46 -11.65 -5.63
C GLY A 66 11.63 -10.87 -6.65
N LEU A 67 10.43 -11.38 -6.94
CA LEU A 67 9.44 -10.72 -7.78
C LEU A 67 8.77 -9.57 -7.02
N VAL A 68 8.66 -8.41 -7.64
CA VAL A 68 7.91 -7.26 -7.12
C VAL A 68 6.64 -7.05 -7.95
N CYS A 69 5.49 -7.17 -7.31
CA CYS A 69 4.20 -6.87 -7.91
C CYS A 69 3.68 -5.52 -7.40
N GLY A 70 3.07 -4.75 -8.28
CA GLY A 70 2.27 -3.57 -7.91
C GLY A 70 0.84 -3.75 -8.38
N MET A 71 -0.13 -3.29 -7.59
CA MET A 71 -1.52 -3.21 -8.04
C MET A 71 -2.11 -1.85 -7.72
N ASP A 72 -2.99 -1.38 -8.59
CA ASP A 72 -3.76 -0.16 -8.39
C ASP A 72 -5.12 -0.29 -9.09
N TYR A 73 -6.17 0.33 -8.53
CA TYR A 73 -7.51 0.29 -9.14
C TYR A 73 -7.70 1.36 -10.21
N SER A 74 -6.73 2.28 -10.38
CA SER A 74 -6.73 3.33 -11.40
C SER A 74 -5.95 2.89 -12.63
N PRO A 75 -6.59 2.71 -13.81
CA PRO A 75 -5.88 2.38 -15.04
C PRO A 75 -4.81 3.40 -15.42
N THR A 76 -5.00 4.67 -15.02
CA THR A 76 -3.99 5.73 -15.21
C THR A 76 -2.72 5.47 -14.38
N CYS A 77 -2.89 5.04 -13.13
CA CYS A 77 -1.77 4.66 -12.25
C CYS A 77 -1.02 3.45 -12.82
N VAL A 78 -1.77 2.41 -13.22
CA VAL A 78 -1.23 1.18 -13.82
C VAL A 78 -0.41 1.48 -15.08
N ASP A 79 -0.91 2.34 -15.97
CA ASP A 79 -0.17 2.77 -17.18
C ASP A 79 1.16 3.46 -16.83
N ILE A 80 1.12 4.42 -15.89
CA ILE A 80 2.31 5.15 -15.44
C ILE A 80 3.30 4.23 -14.75
N ALA A 81 2.83 3.36 -13.83
CA ALA A 81 3.66 2.41 -13.10
C ALA A 81 4.34 1.40 -14.04
N SER A 82 3.59 0.88 -15.03
CA SER A 82 4.09 -0.06 -16.03
C SER A 82 5.19 0.57 -16.90
N ARG A 83 4.99 1.80 -17.35
CA ARG A 83 6.02 2.53 -18.12
C ARG A 83 7.28 2.78 -17.29
N LYS A 84 7.10 3.19 -16.04
CA LYS A 84 8.21 3.47 -15.11
C LYS A 84 9.06 2.22 -14.86
N ASN A 85 8.43 1.06 -14.71
CA ASN A 85 9.09 -0.19 -14.36
C ASN A 85 9.29 -1.13 -15.57
N LYS A 86 9.16 -0.61 -16.81
CA LYS A 86 9.19 -1.39 -18.05
C LYS A 86 10.38 -2.36 -18.16
N ALA A 87 11.58 -1.91 -17.80
CA ALA A 87 12.78 -2.74 -17.88
C ALA A 87 12.71 -3.96 -16.95
N ALA A 88 12.25 -3.76 -15.70
CA ALA A 88 12.09 -4.86 -14.74
C ALA A 88 10.95 -5.81 -15.16
N ILE A 89 9.87 -5.27 -15.73
CA ILE A 89 8.76 -6.09 -16.24
C ILE A 89 9.24 -6.98 -17.39
N SER A 90 10.00 -6.43 -18.36
CA SER A 90 10.54 -7.21 -19.49
C SER A 90 11.54 -8.28 -19.06
N GLN A 91 12.16 -8.13 -17.89
CA GLN A 91 13.08 -9.09 -17.29
C GLN A 91 12.37 -10.13 -16.39
N GLY A 92 11.03 -10.08 -16.27
CA GLY A 92 10.25 -10.93 -15.35
C GLY A 92 10.44 -10.62 -13.87
N ARG A 93 11.05 -9.46 -13.53
CA ARG A 93 11.33 -9.03 -12.17
C ARG A 93 10.23 -8.20 -11.54
N ALA A 94 9.30 -7.70 -12.33
CA ALA A 94 8.15 -6.94 -11.85
C ALA A 94 6.88 -7.27 -12.63
N SER A 95 5.73 -7.04 -12.00
CA SER A 95 4.39 -7.10 -12.61
C SER A 95 3.54 -5.96 -12.07
N ILE A 96 2.77 -5.31 -12.95
CA ILE A 96 1.80 -4.28 -12.55
C ILE A 96 0.43 -4.69 -13.07
N VAL A 97 -0.57 -4.70 -12.19
CA VAL A 97 -1.93 -5.13 -12.52
C VAL A 97 -2.98 -4.11 -12.09
N GLU A 98 -4.05 -3.99 -12.87
CA GLU A 98 -5.25 -3.25 -12.46
C GLU A 98 -6.11 -4.15 -11.59
N ALA A 99 -6.30 -3.78 -10.31
CA ALA A 99 -7.12 -4.55 -9.39
C ALA A 99 -7.58 -3.72 -8.18
N ASN A 100 -8.62 -4.20 -7.52
CA ASN A 100 -9.10 -3.67 -6.25
C ASN A 100 -8.63 -4.57 -5.10
N VAL A 101 -8.34 -3.97 -3.95
CA VAL A 101 -7.92 -4.69 -2.74
C VAL A 101 -8.96 -5.70 -2.23
N SER A 102 -10.24 -5.47 -2.51
CA SER A 102 -11.32 -6.41 -2.16
C SER A 102 -11.29 -7.73 -2.94
N ASN A 103 -10.47 -7.83 -3.98
CA ASN A 103 -10.27 -9.04 -4.78
C ASN A 103 -8.87 -8.98 -5.40
N ILE A 104 -7.87 -9.41 -4.66
CA ILE A 104 -6.46 -9.41 -5.09
C ILE A 104 -6.22 -10.56 -6.07
N PRO A 105 -5.83 -10.31 -7.34
CA PRO A 105 -5.75 -11.32 -8.39
C PRO A 105 -4.46 -12.16 -8.31
N PHE A 106 -4.13 -12.61 -7.12
CA PHE A 106 -2.98 -13.47 -6.85
C PHE A 106 -3.39 -14.63 -5.95
N ASP A 107 -2.66 -15.74 -6.09
CA ASP A 107 -2.88 -16.98 -5.32
C ASP A 107 -2.63 -16.76 -3.82
N ASP A 108 -3.19 -17.64 -3.00
CA ASP A 108 -2.94 -17.71 -1.57
C ASP A 108 -1.45 -17.97 -1.29
N ASN A 109 -0.94 -17.40 -0.20
CA ASN A 109 0.43 -17.65 0.28
C ASN A 109 1.52 -17.35 -0.75
N ARG A 110 1.36 -16.29 -1.52
CA ARG A 110 2.28 -15.93 -2.61
C ARG A 110 3.40 -14.96 -2.19
N PHE A 111 3.11 -14.02 -1.30
CA PHE A 111 4.02 -12.92 -0.98
C PHE A 111 4.63 -13.04 0.42
N ASP A 112 5.90 -12.73 0.52
CA ASP A 112 6.61 -12.62 1.80
C ASP A 112 6.29 -11.27 2.46
N ILE A 113 6.14 -10.22 1.64
CA ILE A 113 5.81 -8.87 2.09
C ILE A 113 4.65 -8.32 1.26
N VAL A 114 3.68 -7.71 1.94
CA VAL A 114 2.67 -6.84 1.33
C VAL A 114 2.80 -5.44 1.93
N THR A 115 2.64 -4.42 1.10
CA THR A 115 2.72 -3.02 1.53
C THR A 115 1.51 -2.23 1.09
N ALA A 116 1.12 -1.23 1.90
CA ALA A 116 0.08 -0.26 1.60
C ALA A 116 0.55 1.13 2.06
N PHE A 117 0.98 1.97 1.10
CA PHE A 117 1.48 3.32 1.37
C PHE A 117 0.42 4.35 0.97
N GLU A 118 -0.10 5.12 1.92
CA GLU A 118 -1.09 6.18 1.68
C GLU A 118 -2.38 5.70 1.00
N THR A 119 -2.79 4.45 1.17
CA THR A 119 -3.92 3.88 0.43
C THR A 119 -5.09 3.44 1.28
N ILE A 120 -4.87 3.01 2.53
CA ILE A 120 -5.93 2.45 3.39
C ILE A 120 -7.04 3.45 3.69
N TYR A 121 -6.79 4.74 3.56
CA TYR A 121 -7.79 5.81 3.69
C TYR A 121 -8.99 5.66 2.76
N PHE A 122 -8.81 4.95 1.64
CA PHE A 122 -9.79 4.78 0.57
C PHE A 122 -10.43 3.40 0.54
N TRP A 123 -10.05 2.53 1.49
CA TRP A 123 -10.54 1.17 1.52
C TRP A 123 -11.90 1.12 2.20
N ASN A 124 -12.93 0.65 1.46
CA ASN A 124 -14.19 0.26 2.07
C ASN A 124 -14.01 -1.10 2.74
N ASP A 125 -14.86 -1.45 3.72
CA ASP A 125 -14.84 -2.75 4.40
C ASP A 125 -13.41 -3.21 4.78
N ILE A 126 -12.70 -2.33 5.48
CA ILE A 126 -11.25 -2.43 5.70
C ILE A 126 -10.82 -3.76 6.32
N VAL A 127 -11.63 -4.35 7.21
CA VAL A 127 -11.34 -5.65 7.85
C VAL A 127 -11.38 -6.77 6.81
N GLU A 128 -12.35 -6.77 5.90
CA GLU A 128 -12.42 -7.76 4.82
C GLU A 128 -11.27 -7.60 3.84
N ASN A 129 -10.88 -6.36 3.54
CA ASN A 129 -9.69 -6.09 2.73
C ASN A 129 -8.39 -6.55 3.42
N PHE A 130 -8.29 -6.43 4.75
CA PHE A 130 -7.17 -6.99 5.49
C PHE A 130 -7.15 -8.53 5.47
N LYS A 131 -8.31 -9.19 5.47
CA LYS A 131 -8.38 -10.66 5.28
C LYS A 131 -7.89 -11.07 3.89
N GLU A 132 -8.19 -10.28 2.88
CA GLU A 132 -7.71 -10.53 1.51
C GLU A 132 -6.19 -10.35 1.40
N VAL A 133 -5.63 -9.34 2.09
CA VAL A 133 -4.18 -9.19 2.24
C VAL A 133 -3.58 -10.40 2.98
N LEU A 134 -4.22 -10.84 4.06
CA LEU A 134 -3.79 -12.01 4.83
C LEU A 134 -3.79 -13.28 3.98
N ARG A 135 -4.77 -13.45 3.08
CA ARG A 135 -4.86 -14.59 2.16
C ARG A 135 -3.62 -14.72 1.29
N VAL A 136 -3.21 -13.62 0.64
CA VAL A 136 -2.08 -13.64 -0.31
C VAL A 136 -0.71 -13.63 0.34
N LEU A 137 -0.60 -13.31 1.63
CA LEU A 137 0.63 -13.43 2.39
C LEU A 137 0.99 -14.90 2.66
N LYS A 138 2.27 -15.25 2.58
CA LYS A 138 2.79 -16.52 3.07
C LYS A 138 2.64 -16.61 4.59
N PRO A 139 2.62 -17.82 5.19
CA PRO A 139 2.82 -17.96 6.62
C PRO A 139 4.07 -17.21 7.07
N GLU A 140 3.99 -16.49 8.20
CA GLU A 140 5.04 -15.60 8.73
C GLU A 140 5.33 -14.37 7.83
N GLY A 141 4.61 -14.20 6.71
CA GLY A 141 4.68 -13.03 5.86
C GLY A 141 4.22 -11.75 6.57
N ARG A 142 4.76 -10.63 6.16
CA ARG A 142 4.60 -9.33 6.83
C ARG A 142 3.77 -8.35 6.00
N PHE A 143 2.90 -7.64 6.66
CA PHE A 143 2.14 -6.53 6.09
C PHE A 143 2.61 -5.21 6.70
N TYR A 144 2.94 -4.24 5.86
CA TYR A 144 3.32 -2.89 6.26
C TYR A 144 2.30 -1.88 5.76
N ILE A 145 1.79 -1.05 6.67
CA ILE A 145 0.92 0.09 6.38
C ILE A 145 1.66 1.35 6.79
N CYS A 146 1.91 2.25 5.86
CA CYS A 146 2.63 3.48 6.15
C CYS A 146 1.85 4.68 5.64
N ASN A 147 1.51 5.57 6.57
CA ASN A 147 0.68 6.73 6.31
C ASN A 147 1.34 8.02 6.80
N GLU A 148 1.13 9.13 6.08
CA GLU A 148 1.57 10.48 6.49
C GLU A 148 0.67 11.11 7.56
N ALA A 149 -0.56 10.57 7.76
CA ALA A 149 -1.51 11.05 8.75
C ALA A 149 -2.09 9.89 9.56
N CYS A 150 -2.21 10.07 10.88
CA CYS A 150 -2.85 9.13 11.80
C CYS A 150 -3.94 9.79 12.66
N SER A 151 -4.30 11.05 12.36
CA SER A 151 -5.37 11.82 13.01
C SER A 151 -6.06 12.71 11.98
N GLU A 152 -7.37 12.90 12.14
CA GLU A 152 -8.12 13.89 11.35
C GLU A 152 -7.74 15.32 11.73
N GLU A 153 -7.24 15.55 12.94
CA GLU A 153 -6.77 16.86 13.40
C GLU A 153 -5.62 17.36 12.51
N GLY A 154 -5.79 18.55 11.96
CA GLY A 154 -4.87 19.14 10.97
C GLY A 154 -5.03 18.62 9.53
N ASN A 155 -5.89 17.63 9.32
CA ASN A 155 -6.15 17.01 8.02
C ASN A 155 -7.60 17.20 7.51
N GLU A 156 -8.41 18.03 8.18
CA GLU A 156 -9.85 18.23 7.92
C GLU A 156 -10.13 18.61 6.46
N LYS A 157 -9.20 19.34 5.85
CA LYS A 157 -9.29 19.74 4.43
C LYS A 157 -9.28 18.52 3.50
N TRP A 158 -8.46 17.52 3.81
CA TRP A 158 -8.36 16.29 3.03
C TRP A 158 -9.59 15.43 3.24
N VAL A 159 -9.98 15.18 4.49
CA VAL A 159 -11.19 14.42 4.85
C VAL A 159 -12.42 14.98 4.14
N ARG A 160 -12.63 16.31 4.20
CA ARG A 160 -13.80 16.98 3.60
C ARG A 160 -13.84 16.91 2.07
N ASN A 161 -12.69 16.94 1.39
CA ASN A 161 -12.65 17.10 -0.06
C ASN A 161 -12.47 15.81 -0.84
N ILE A 162 -11.95 14.74 -0.21
CA ILE A 162 -11.60 13.49 -0.91
C ILE A 162 -12.47 12.32 -0.47
N ASP A 163 -13.28 12.46 0.60
CA ASP A 163 -14.03 11.34 1.17
C ASP A 163 -13.08 10.19 1.56
N LEU A 164 -12.11 10.51 2.40
CA LEU A 164 -11.17 9.58 2.98
C LEU A 164 -11.41 9.45 4.48
N ARG A 165 -10.99 8.34 5.05
CA ARG A 165 -10.99 8.12 6.50
C ARG A 165 -9.57 7.94 7.00
N ILE A 166 -9.18 8.76 7.97
CA ILE A 166 -7.90 8.62 8.67
C ILE A 166 -8.12 7.74 9.89
N TYR A 167 -7.28 6.75 10.07
CA TYR A 167 -7.33 5.81 11.18
C TYR A 167 -6.17 6.06 12.12
N SER A 168 -6.43 6.05 13.42
CA SER A 168 -5.38 6.04 14.44
C SER A 168 -4.62 4.71 14.44
N PRO A 169 -3.38 4.67 14.95
CA PRO A 169 -2.60 3.43 15.06
C PRO A 169 -3.35 2.32 15.81
N ILE A 170 -4.07 2.68 16.88
CA ILE A 170 -4.84 1.73 17.70
C ILE A 170 -6.04 1.16 16.93
N GLU A 171 -6.72 1.97 16.11
CA GLU A 171 -7.80 1.48 15.25
C GLU A 171 -7.25 0.51 14.20
N ILE A 172 -6.14 0.84 13.54
CA ILE A 172 -5.49 -0.04 12.56
C ILE A 172 -5.09 -1.36 13.23
N GLN A 173 -4.47 -1.32 14.40
CA GLN A 173 -4.08 -2.51 15.15
C GLN A 173 -5.29 -3.41 15.42
N ARG A 174 -6.37 -2.89 15.99
CA ARG A 174 -7.58 -3.66 16.30
C ARG A 174 -8.20 -4.31 15.05
N MET A 175 -8.26 -3.58 13.95
CA MET A 175 -8.81 -4.08 12.69
C MET A 175 -7.91 -5.17 12.07
N LEU A 176 -6.60 -5.06 12.18
CA LEU A 176 -5.65 -6.10 11.76
C LEU A 176 -5.78 -7.36 12.60
N GLU A 177 -5.86 -7.22 13.92
CA GLU A 177 -6.08 -8.34 14.85
C GLU A 177 -7.43 -9.03 14.56
N GLN A 178 -8.50 -8.24 14.30
CA GLN A 178 -9.82 -8.77 13.90
C GLN A 178 -9.75 -9.53 12.56
N ALA A 179 -8.89 -9.10 11.64
CA ALA A 179 -8.68 -9.79 10.36
C ALA A 179 -7.85 -11.08 10.49
N GLY A 180 -7.21 -11.32 11.65
CA GLY A 180 -6.42 -12.53 11.92
C GLY A 180 -4.91 -12.34 11.88
N PHE A 181 -4.42 -11.10 11.80
CA PHE A 181 -2.99 -10.81 11.95
C PHE A 181 -2.54 -10.93 13.40
N ILE A 182 -1.25 -11.22 13.58
CA ILE A 182 -0.58 -11.28 14.88
C ILE A 182 0.63 -10.34 14.91
N ASN A 183 1.21 -10.13 16.09
CA ASN A 183 2.42 -9.31 16.29
C ASN A 183 2.27 -7.91 15.66
N VAL A 184 1.11 -7.29 15.87
CA VAL A 184 0.84 -5.95 15.31
C VAL A 184 1.58 -4.92 16.16
N THR A 185 2.50 -4.20 15.52
CA THR A 185 3.29 -3.11 16.12
C THR A 185 3.20 -1.87 15.25
N TYR A 186 3.49 -0.71 15.83
CA TYR A 186 3.57 0.52 15.05
C TYR A 186 4.64 1.46 15.58
N ASP A 187 5.24 2.20 14.66
CA ASP A 187 6.17 3.29 14.94
C ASP A 187 5.60 4.61 14.46
N ILE A 188 5.83 5.67 15.23
CA ILE A 188 5.46 7.05 14.86
C ILE A 188 6.76 7.82 14.64
N SER A 189 6.91 8.43 13.46
CA SER A 189 8.10 9.21 13.14
C SER A 189 8.16 10.49 13.99
N PRO A 190 9.23 10.70 14.78
CA PRO A 190 9.39 11.90 15.60
C PRO A 190 9.67 13.17 14.78
N GLU A 191 10.10 13.04 13.52
CA GLU A 191 10.55 14.15 12.68
C GLU A 191 9.43 14.84 11.89
N SER A 192 8.20 14.36 11.98
CA SER A 192 7.11 14.82 11.14
C SER A 192 6.05 15.55 11.95
N GLN A 193 5.75 16.81 11.56
CA GLN A 193 4.60 17.54 12.10
C GLN A 193 3.26 16.82 11.82
N SER A 194 3.22 15.92 10.84
CA SER A 194 2.05 15.15 10.42
C SER A 194 1.92 13.77 11.06
N GLN A 195 2.75 13.44 12.06
CA GLN A 195 2.68 12.15 12.77
C GLN A 195 2.63 10.95 11.82
N ARG A 196 3.63 10.81 10.94
CA ARG A 196 3.76 9.65 10.06
C ARG A 196 3.81 8.37 10.87
N ILE A 197 3.06 7.37 10.44
CA ILE A 197 3.04 6.05 11.08
C ILE A 197 3.51 4.97 10.11
N CYS A 198 4.13 3.95 10.67
CA CYS A 198 4.34 2.66 10.02
C CYS A 198 3.81 1.56 10.94
N VAL A 199 2.80 0.83 10.49
CA VAL A 199 2.24 -0.33 11.20
C VAL A 199 2.77 -1.58 10.52
N GLN A 200 3.27 -2.52 11.32
CA GLN A 200 3.69 -3.85 10.88
C GLN A 200 2.79 -4.90 11.51
N ALA A 201 2.38 -5.89 10.71
CA ALA A 201 1.62 -7.04 11.17
C ALA A 201 2.14 -8.32 10.50
N THR A 202 1.95 -9.47 11.14
CA THR A 202 2.46 -10.76 10.65
C THR A 202 1.30 -11.75 10.47
N LYS A 203 1.34 -12.54 9.40
CA LYS A 203 0.47 -13.71 9.25
C LYS A 203 0.94 -14.84 10.15
N GLN A 204 0.00 -15.55 10.78
CA GLN A 204 0.32 -16.70 11.62
C GLN A 204 1.16 -17.75 10.87
N PRO A 205 2.12 -18.42 11.54
CA PRO A 205 2.82 -19.55 10.96
C PRO A 205 1.83 -20.70 10.65
N MET A 206 2.18 -21.54 9.69
CA MET A 206 1.40 -22.77 9.46
C MET A 206 1.50 -23.67 10.69
N MET A 207 0.35 -24.06 11.26
CA MET A 207 0.35 -25.07 12.30
C MET A 207 0.92 -26.37 11.73
N LYS A 208 2.02 -26.87 12.33
CA LYS A 208 2.50 -28.22 12.01
C LYS A 208 1.41 -29.21 12.38
N PRO A 209 1.12 -30.23 11.56
CA PRO A 209 0.26 -31.32 11.96
C PRO A 209 0.78 -31.89 13.30
N ILE A 210 -0.09 -32.02 14.26
CA ILE A 210 0.24 -32.75 15.50
C ILE A 210 0.34 -34.21 15.08
N ASP A 211 1.56 -34.75 15.01
CA ASP A 211 1.77 -36.18 14.82
C ASP A 211 1.03 -36.93 15.97
N ARG A 212 -0.05 -37.60 15.60
CA ARG A 212 -0.82 -38.47 16.51
C ARG A 212 -0.30 -39.87 16.45
#